data_93e35a1eca2a36af708153016e58f99c
#
_entry.id   93e35a1eca2a36af708153016e58f99c
#
_cell.length_a   1.000
_cell.length_b   1.000
_cell.length_c   1.000
_cell.angle_alpha   90.00
_cell.angle_beta   90.00
_cell.angle_gamma   90.00
#
_symmetry.space_group_name_H-M   'P 1'
#
loop_
_entity.id
_entity.type
_entity.pdbx_description
1 polymer ?
#
loop_
_entity_poly.entity_id
_entity_poly.type
_entity_poly.pdbx_seq_one_letter_code
_entity_poly.pdbx_strand_id
1 'polypeptide(L)'
;AKYLRMWSEGAVEVSLIEREAAFVSCPMSNLVIGGLKGMADITLDYERLRANWGVRVITDEALGVDPVRRSVRTARHGEIAGDRLVLAPGVAFESARIEGLAGKEERIPHAWKAGPQTAILRAQLEAMPDGGVFAMTIPRAPYRCPPGPYERACVVAHYLRTTKPRSKLLVLDANEGIIAKKALFERAFARYGTMIEYRPNSTLLAVDAATREAEFEFERVRADVLNVIPPMRAGELATRSGLALVNGAWAEVDWLAFGARGMPGVHVIGDAVFPAPGMPKSGHMANQHAKVVAAAILNELAGLPPNPTPVVMNTCYSFVDDRSAMHVASVHQYDAAKAQLLPVPGAGGLSEEASVAEGRTALKWAHHIWADTLD
;
A
#
# COMPACT_ATOMS: atom_id res chain seq x y z
N ALA A 1 14.67 5.62 8.26
CA ALA A 1 16.13 5.57 8.04
C ALA A 1 16.68 6.98 7.74
N LYS A 2 16.36 7.57 6.57
CA LYS A 2 16.86 8.89 6.12
C LYS A 2 16.71 9.98 7.20
N TYR A 3 15.51 10.19 7.73
CA TYR A 3 15.22 11.27 8.68
C TYR A 3 15.97 11.14 10.01
N LEU A 4 16.22 9.94 10.50
CA LEU A 4 17.07 9.72 11.66
C LEU A 4 18.51 10.22 11.40
N ARG A 5 19.07 9.89 10.25
CA ARG A 5 20.41 10.34 9.85
C ARG A 5 20.46 11.84 9.62
N MET A 6 19.45 12.36 8.88
CA MET A 6 19.37 13.78 8.53
C MET A 6 19.25 14.68 9.76
N TRP A 7 18.29 14.40 10.64
CA TRP A 7 17.98 15.28 11.78
C TRP A 7 18.96 15.10 12.95
N SER A 8 19.66 13.99 13.02
CA SER A 8 20.77 13.81 13.97
C SER A 8 22.12 14.29 13.43
N GLU A 9 22.16 14.90 12.24
CA GLU A 9 23.41 15.30 11.56
C GLU A 9 24.43 14.15 11.50
N GLY A 10 23.94 12.93 11.36
CA GLY A 10 24.75 11.72 11.28
C GLY A 10 25.14 11.09 12.63
N ALA A 11 24.73 11.63 13.77
CA ALA A 11 25.07 11.11 15.09
C ALA A 11 24.42 9.74 15.40
N VAL A 12 23.24 9.46 14.83
CA VAL A 12 22.54 8.17 15.00
C VAL A 12 22.88 7.23 13.86
N GLU A 13 23.44 6.07 14.18
CA GLU A 13 23.66 5.00 13.19
C GLU A 13 22.34 4.29 12.85
N VAL A 14 22.13 4.03 11.56
CA VAL A 14 20.90 3.39 11.07
C VAL A 14 21.24 2.20 10.17
N SER A 15 20.75 1.02 10.55
CA SER A 15 20.74 -0.17 9.71
C SER A 15 19.31 -0.41 9.18
N LEU A 16 19.18 -0.51 7.86
CA LEU A 16 17.96 -0.89 7.16
C LEU A 16 18.08 -2.36 6.72
N ILE A 17 17.25 -3.23 7.29
CA ILE A 17 17.14 -4.62 6.87
C ILE A 17 16.00 -4.71 5.86
N GLU A 18 16.31 -5.05 4.62
CA GLU A 18 15.34 -5.16 3.54
C GLU A 18 15.61 -6.42 2.71
N ARG A 19 14.58 -7.19 2.46
CA ARG A 19 14.69 -8.46 1.74
C ARG A 19 15.00 -8.27 0.27
N GLU A 20 14.42 -7.25 -0.34
CA GLU A 20 14.54 -6.98 -1.77
C GLU A 20 15.77 -6.09 -2.04
N ALA A 21 16.50 -6.42 -3.08
CA ALA A 21 17.69 -5.64 -3.48
C ALA A 21 17.38 -4.25 -4.03
N ALA A 22 16.13 -4.04 -4.46
CA ALA A 22 15.63 -2.77 -4.97
C ALA A 22 14.23 -2.46 -4.41
N PHE A 23 13.95 -1.18 -4.27
CA PHE A 23 12.63 -0.68 -3.93
C PHE A 23 11.74 -0.67 -5.18
N VAL A 24 10.61 -1.38 -5.15
CA VAL A 24 9.60 -1.31 -6.21
C VAL A 24 8.38 -0.56 -5.69
N SER A 25 8.10 0.58 -6.27
CA SER A 25 7.04 1.48 -5.81
C SER A 25 5.65 0.94 -6.08
N CYS A 26 4.82 0.81 -5.03
CA CYS A 26 3.40 0.54 -5.21
C CYS A 26 2.62 1.73 -5.77
N PRO A 27 2.82 2.98 -5.34
CA PRO A 27 2.40 4.14 -6.12
C PRO A 27 2.90 4.06 -7.56
N MET A 28 2.02 4.33 -8.52
CA MET A 28 2.25 4.23 -9.99
C MET A 28 2.27 2.80 -10.55
N SER A 29 2.23 1.73 -9.76
CA SER A 29 2.23 0.36 -10.29
C SER A 29 1.00 0.01 -11.13
N ASN A 30 -0.16 0.65 -10.89
CA ASN A 30 -1.34 0.50 -11.74
C ASN A 30 -1.09 1.03 -13.16
N LEU A 31 -0.24 2.06 -13.33
CA LEU A 31 0.13 2.58 -14.65
C LEU A 31 0.96 1.56 -15.45
N VAL A 32 1.73 0.71 -14.77
CA VAL A 32 2.44 -0.40 -15.42
C VAL A 32 1.43 -1.41 -15.94
N ILE A 33 0.45 -1.79 -15.15
CA ILE A 33 -0.62 -2.71 -15.57
C ILE A 33 -1.39 -2.13 -16.77
N GLY A 34 -1.71 -0.84 -16.74
CA GLY A 34 -2.35 -0.12 -17.85
C GLY A 34 -1.46 0.10 -19.09
N GLY A 35 -0.16 -0.23 -19.03
CA GLY A 35 0.79 -0.03 -20.12
C GLY A 35 1.25 1.40 -20.34
N LEU A 36 1.07 2.26 -19.34
CA LEU A 36 1.46 3.67 -19.35
C LEU A 36 2.86 3.90 -18.79
N LYS A 37 3.41 2.89 -18.09
CA LYS A 37 4.77 2.85 -17.53
C LYS A 37 5.35 1.45 -17.67
N GLY A 38 6.69 1.35 -17.56
CA GLY A 38 7.39 0.08 -17.40
C GLY A 38 7.75 -0.21 -15.94
N MET A 39 8.17 -1.43 -15.64
CA MET A 39 8.66 -1.80 -14.31
C MET A 39 9.90 -0.96 -13.90
N ALA A 40 10.76 -0.62 -14.87
CA ALA A 40 11.94 0.22 -14.62
C ALA A 40 11.58 1.62 -14.10
N ASP A 41 10.43 2.18 -14.52
CA ASP A 41 9.99 3.53 -14.10
C ASP A 41 9.57 3.61 -12.62
N ILE A 42 9.34 2.45 -11.99
CA ILE A 42 8.89 2.34 -10.58
C ILE A 42 9.87 1.55 -9.71
N THR A 43 11.02 1.16 -10.26
CA THR A 43 12.07 0.42 -9.53
C THR A 43 13.24 1.37 -9.25
N LEU A 44 13.56 1.53 -7.97
CA LEU A 44 14.63 2.38 -7.48
C LEU A 44 15.61 1.57 -6.62
N ASP A 45 16.85 2.00 -6.56
CA ASP A 45 17.86 1.40 -5.70
C ASP A 45 17.96 2.12 -4.34
N TYR A 46 18.86 1.62 -3.48
CA TYR A 46 19.16 2.22 -2.18
C TYR A 46 20.50 2.97 -2.15
N GLU A 47 21.12 3.21 -3.32
CA GLU A 47 22.48 3.78 -3.37
C GLU A 47 22.55 5.20 -2.83
N ARG A 48 21.55 6.03 -3.14
CA ARG A 48 21.50 7.41 -2.61
C ARG A 48 21.27 7.42 -1.10
N LEU A 49 20.48 6.48 -0.58
CA LEU A 49 20.27 6.35 0.86
C LEU A 49 21.58 5.98 1.58
N ARG A 50 22.40 5.12 0.95
CA ARG A 50 23.75 4.79 1.44
C ARG A 50 24.72 5.96 1.33
N ALA A 51 24.82 6.54 0.13
CA ALA A 51 25.82 7.55 -0.19
C ALA A 51 25.56 8.89 0.51
N ASN A 52 24.32 9.37 0.49
CA ASN A 52 23.98 10.70 1.02
C ASN A 52 23.77 10.69 2.54
N TRP A 53 23.26 9.58 3.09
CA TRP A 53 22.87 9.52 4.50
C TRP A 53 23.63 8.50 5.33
N GLY A 54 24.53 7.72 4.73
CA GLY A 54 25.31 6.71 5.45
C GLY A 54 24.43 5.61 6.09
N VAL A 55 23.25 5.33 5.53
CA VAL A 55 22.42 4.23 6.01
C VAL A 55 23.05 2.89 5.60
N ARG A 56 23.25 2.01 6.57
CA ARG A 56 23.72 0.64 6.32
C ARG A 56 22.57 -0.21 5.82
N VAL A 57 22.46 -0.43 4.51
CA VAL A 57 21.44 -1.29 3.92
C VAL A 57 21.92 -2.74 3.91
N ILE A 58 21.21 -3.61 4.62
CA ILE A 58 21.46 -5.05 4.75
C ILE A 58 20.36 -5.78 3.97
N THR A 59 20.74 -6.36 2.83
CA THR A 59 19.80 -7.14 2.02
C THR A 59 19.60 -8.51 2.67
N ASP A 60 18.57 -8.64 3.52
CA ASP A 60 18.24 -9.86 4.25
C ASP A 60 16.78 -9.87 4.70
N GLU A 61 16.26 -11.04 5.04
CA GLU A 61 14.92 -11.19 5.62
C GLU A 61 14.94 -11.10 7.14
N ALA A 62 14.11 -10.22 7.71
CA ALA A 62 13.83 -10.19 9.14
C ALA A 62 12.86 -11.32 9.50
N LEU A 63 13.31 -12.27 10.31
CA LEU A 63 12.53 -13.46 10.69
C LEU A 63 11.73 -13.28 11.97
N GLY A 64 12.15 -12.38 12.85
CA GLY A 64 11.51 -12.11 14.13
C GLY A 64 12.26 -11.04 14.91
N VAL A 65 11.63 -10.53 15.96
CA VAL A 65 12.17 -9.49 16.84
C VAL A 65 12.17 -10.00 18.27
N ASP A 66 13.27 -9.79 18.99
CA ASP A 66 13.33 -9.87 20.45
C ASP A 66 13.14 -8.46 21.03
N PRO A 67 11.98 -8.14 21.61
CA PRO A 67 11.70 -6.80 22.11
C PRO A 67 12.48 -6.46 23.39
N VAL A 68 12.93 -7.47 24.16
CA VAL A 68 13.70 -7.28 25.39
C VAL A 68 15.13 -6.90 25.06
N ARG A 69 15.74 -7.64 24.13
CA ARG A 69 17.10 -7.36 23.64
C ARG A 69 17.15 -6.24 22.61
N ARG A 70 15.98 -5.85 22.08
CA ARG A 70 15.86 -4.93 20.93
C ARG A 70 16.72 -5.40 19.77
N SER A 71 16.57 -6.65 19.38
CA SER A 71 17.31 -7.25 18.29
C SER A 71 16.37 -7.86 17.24
N VAL A 72 16.87 -7.93 16.01
CA VAL A 72 16.20 -8.54 14.87
C VAL A 72 16.98 -9.78 14.45
N ARG A 73 16.33 -10.93 14.47
CA ARG A 73 16.89 -12.16 13.91
C ARG A 73 16.67 -12.17 12.41
N THR A 74 17.76 -12.30 11.66
CA THR A 74 17.76 -12.31 10.20
C THR A 74 18.07 -13.70 9.64
N ALA A 75 17.79 -13.91 8.36
CA ALA A 75 17.99 -15.23 7.72
C ALA A 75 19.46 -15.57 7.51
N ARG A 76 20.33 -14.57 7.25
CA ARG A 76 21.73 -14.78 6.83
C ARG A 76 22.77 -14.10 7.72
N HIS A 77 22.41 -12.98 8.34
CA HIS A 77 23.36 -12.15 9.13
C HIS A 77 23.25 -12.36 10.64
N GLY A 78 22.42 -13.35 11.07
CA GLY A 78 22.24 -13.63 12.49
C GLY A 78 21.37 -12.59 13.19
N GLU A 79 21.77 -12.22 14.40
CA GLU A 79 21.04 -11.27 15.25
C GLU A 79 21.68 -9.87 15.16
N ILE A 80 20.84 -8.87 14.88
CA ILE A 80 21.24 -7.46 14.76
C ILE A 80 20.51 -6.68 15.85
N ALA A 81 21.25 -6.12 16.80
CA ALA A 81 20.69 -5.33 17.89
C ALA A 81 20.73 -3.82 17.59
N GLY A 82 19.88 -3.07 18.28
CA GLY A 82 19.85 -1.61 18.23
C GLY A 82 19.22 -1.02 19.48
N ASP A 83 19.43 0.27 19.73
CA ASP A 83 18.81 0.98 20.86
C ASP A 83 17.31 1.18 20.63
N ARG A 84 16.90 1.25 19.38
CA ARG A 84 15.50 1.37 18.93
C ARG A 84 15.27 0.52 17.70
N LEU A 85 14.08 -0.06 17.60
CA LEU A 85 13.65 -0.82 16.43
C LEU A 85 12.44 -0.13 15.77
N VAL A 86 12.47 -0.03 14.45
CA VAL A 86 11.33 0.46 13.65
C VAL A 86 10.90 -0.65 12.70
N LEU A 87 9.70 -1.17 12.91
CA LEU A 87 9.11 -2.24 12.11
C LEU A 87 8.17 -1.65 11.06
N ALA A 88 8.48 -1.89 9.80
CA ALA A 88 7.68 -1.44 8.66
C ALA A 88 7.28 -2.63 7.76
N PRO A 89 6.64 -3.69 8.30
CA PRO A 89 6.44 -4.94 7.57
C PRO A 89 5.36 -4.84 6.48
N GLY A 90 4.63 -3.73 6.39
CA GLY A 90 3.54 -3.56 5.44
C GLY A 90 2.39 -4.54 5.70
N VAL A 91 1.84 -5.13 4.62
CA VAL A 91 0.73 -6.08 4.67
C VAL A 91 1.15 -7.47 4.22
N ALA A 92 0.52 -8.50 4.80
CA ALA A 92 0.45 -9.86 4.28
C ALA A 92 -0.89 -10.08 3.59
N PHE A 93 -0.88 -10.88 2.53
CA PHE A 93 -2.08 -11.26 1.78
C PHE A 93 -2.58 -12.60 2.27
N GLU A 94 -3.86 -12.67 2.60
CA GLU A 94 -4.49 -13.86 3.14
C GLU A 94 -5.12 -14.74 2.04
N SER A 95 -4.30 -15.15 1.06
CA SER A 95 -4.77 -15.98 -0.08
C SER A 95 -5.43 -17.29 0.38
N ALA A 96 -5.01 -17.85 1.51
CA ALA A 96 -5.58 -19.07 2.07
C ALA A 96 -7.03 -18.91 2.56
N ARG A 97 -7.54 -17.68 2.72
CA ARG A 97 -8.95 -17.42 3.06
C ARG A 97 -9.89 -17.53 1.85
N ILE A 98 -9.32 -17.65 0.65
CA ILE A 98 -10.08 -17.85 -0.59
C ILE A 98 -9.75 -19.26 -1.07
N GLU A 99 -10.75 -20.13 -1.12
CA GLU A 99 -10.57 -21.51 -1.55
C GLU A 99 -9.98 -21.55 -2.97
N GLY A 100 -8.97 -22.40 -3.19
CA GLY A 100 -8.31 -22.57 -4.50
C GLY A 100 -7.26 -21.50 -4.87
N LEU A 101 -7.08 -20.41 -4.10
CA LEU A 101 -6.17 -19.31 -4.46
C LEU A 101 -4.73 -19.53 -3.99
N ALA A 102 -4.53 -20.07 -2.78
CA ALA A 102 -3.19 -20.20 -2.20
C ALA A 102 -2.25 -21.02 -3.10
N GLY A 103 -1.07 -20.48 -3.40
CA GLY A 103 -0.08 -21.08 -4.30
C GLY A 103 -0.44 -20.99 -5.79
N LYS A 104 -1.42 -20.17 -6.16
CA LYS A 104 -1.85 -19.95 -7.56
C LYS A 104 -1.67 -18.50 -8.02
N GLU A 105 -0.92 -17.72 -7.26
CA GLU A 105 -0.78 -16.26 -7.45
C GLU A 105 -0.08 -15.89 -8.77
N GLU A 106 0.69 -16.80 -9.38
CA GLU A 106 1.24 -16.60 -10.74
C GLU A 106 0.16 -16.70 -11.83
N ARG A 107 -0.85 -17.55 -11.62
CA ARG A 107 -1.93 -17.75 -12.56
C ARG A 107 -3.09 -16.77 -12.32
N ILE A 108 -3.35 -16.44 -11.05
CA ILE A 108 -4.34 -15.47 -10.59
C ILE A 108 -3.61 -14.42 -9.75
N PRO A 109 -2.88 -13.47 -10.37
CA PRO A 109 -2.09 -12.50 -9.64
C PRO A 109 -2.98 -11.46 -8.97
N HIS A 110 -2.66 -11.11 -7.71
CA HIS A 110 -3.25 -9.93 -7.09
C HIS A 110 -2.58 -8.65 -7.59
N ALA A 111 -1.28 -8.68 -7.88
CA ALA A 111 -0.48 -7.51 -8.27
C ALA A 111 -0.73 -6.28 -7.36
N TRP A 112 -0.98 -6.53 -6.06
CA TRP A 112 -1.28 -5.50 -5.06
C TRP A 112 -0.04 -5.12 -4.24
N LYS A 113 1.03 -5.87 -4.36
CA LYS A 113 2.41 -5.50 -4.05
C LYS A 113 3.13 -5.39 -5.39
N ALA A 114 3.71 -4.23 -5.68
CA ALA A 114 4.46 -4.02 -6.92
C ALA A 114 5.67 -4.97 -6.97
N GLY A 115 5.93 -5.52 -8.14
CA GLY A 115 6.97 -6.52 -8.35
C GLY A 115 6.60 -7.51 -9.46
N PRO A 116 7.04 -8.78 -9.39
CA PRO A 116 6.82 -9.77 -10.45
C PRO A 116 5.37 -9.93 -10.87
N GLN A 117 4.43 -9.96 -9.92
CA GLN A 117 3.01 -10.09 -10.24
C GLN A 117 2.44 -8.90 -11.04
N THR A 118 3.03 -7.70 -10.93
CA THR A 118 2.64 -6.54 -11.75
C THR A 118 2.93 -6.81 -13.22
N ALA A 119 4.11 -7.34 -13.51
CA ALA A 119 4.50 -7.73 -14.88
C ALA A 119 3.66 -8.92 -15.39
N ILE A 120 3.39 -9.92 -14.54
CA ILE A 120 2.53 -11.06 -14.89
C ILE A 120 1.13 -10.60 -15.26
N LEU A 121 0.49 -9.75 -14.44
CA LEU A 121 -0.85 -9.24 -14.72
C LEU A 121 -0.88 -8.39 -16.00
N ARG A 122 0.15 -7.57 -16.22
CA ARG A 122 0.31 -6.83 -17.48
C ARG A 122 0.39 -7.78 -18.68
N ALA A 123 1.23 -8.81 -18.63
CA ALA A 123 1.38 -9.78 -19.70
C ALA A 123 0.08 -10.55 -19.99
N GLN A 124 -0.67 -10.91 -18.93
CA GLN A 124 -1.98 -11.56 -19.10
C GLN A 124 -3.00 -10.63 -19.78
N LEU A 125 -3.02 -9.33 -19.41
CA LEU A 125 -3.88 -8.34 -20.05
C LEU A 125 -3.51 -8.12 -21.53
N GLU A 126 -2.23 -8.13 -21.85
CA GLU A 126 -1.74 -8.05 -23.25
C GLU A 126 -2.13 -9.27 -24.07
N ALA A 127 -2.01 -10.46 -23.49
CA ALA A 127 -2.33 -11.73 -24.17
C ALA A 127 -3.84 -11.98 -24.28
N MET A 128 -4.68 -11.29 -23.51
CA MET A 128 -6.14 -11.44 -23.56
C MET A 128 -6.66 -11.09 -24.96
N PRO A 129 -7.57 -11.88 -25.59
CA PRO A 129 -8.14 -11.55 -26.89
C PRO A 129 -9.02 -10.29 -26.83
N ASP A 130 -9.18 -9.58 -27.94
CA ASP A 130 -10.21 -8.55 -28.07
C ASP A 130 -11.60 -9.20 -28.04
N GLY A 131 -12.46 -8.75 -27.16
CA GLY A 131 -13.73 -9.39 -26.78
C GLY A 131 -13.62 -10.24 -25.52
N GLY A 132 -12.42 -10.38 -24.93
CA GLY A 132 -12.20 -11.09 -23.67
C GLY A 132 -12.71 -10.33 -22.44
N VAL A 133 -12.76 -11.03 -21.32
CA VAL A 133 -13.23 -10.53 -20.03
C VAL A 133 -12.05 -10.44 -19.06
N PHE A 134 -11.80 -9.23 -18.54
CA PHE A 134 -10.96 -9.00 -17.37
C PHE A 134 -11.86 -8.89 -16.14
N ALA A 135 -11.71 -9.78 -15.15
CA ALA A 135 -12.41 -9.69 -13.88
C ALA A 135 -11.45 -9.34 -12.75
N MET A 136 -11.83 -8.36 -11.91
CA MET A 136 -11.07 -7.97 -10.74
C MET A 136 -11.94 -8.05 -9.49
N THR A 137 -11.42 -8.67 -8.42
CA THR A 137 -12.11 -8.70 -7.13
C THR A 137 -11.47 -7.73 -6.14
N ILE A 138 -12.30 -7.07 -5.32
CA ILE A 138 -11.88 -6.13 -4.28
C ILE A 138 -12.28 -6.71 -2.93
N PRO A 139 -11.36 -6.86 -1.96
CA PRO A 139 -11.69 -7.41 -0.65
C PRO A 139 -12.48 -6.41 0.19
N ARG A 140 -13.13 -6.90 1.25
CA ARG A 140 -13.75 -6.04 2.25
C ARG A 140 -12.68 -5.20 2.97
N ALA A 141 -12.99 -3.93 3.21
CA ALA A 141 -12.12 -3.03 3.99
C ALA A 141 -11.94 -3.54 5.45
N PRO A 142 -10.80 -3.24 6.12
CA PRO A 142 -9.71 -2.36 5.65
C PRO A 142 -8.67 -3.10 4.80
N TYR A 143 -8.23 -2.46 3.73
CA TYR A 143 -7.12 -2.92 2.90
C TYR A 143 -6.22 -1.75 2.50
N ARG A 144 -5.00 -2.03 2.02
CA ARG A 144 -4.05 -1.01 1.58
C ARG A 144 -4.53 -0.31 0.32
N CYS A 145 -4.32 1.02 0.25
CA CYS A 145 -4.65 1.88 -0.89
C CYS A 145 -6.14 1.82 -1.28
N PRO A 146 -7.05 2.35 -0.43
CA PRO A 146 -8.49 2.27 -0.68
C PRO A 146 -8.97 2.72 -2.06
N PRO A 147 -8.42 3.79 -2.71
CA PRO A 147 -8.82 4.17 -4.06
C PRO A 147 -8.17 3.33 -5.17
N GLY A 148 -7.13 2.57 -4.86
CA GLY A 148 -6.28 1.89 -5.85
C GLY A 148 -6.99 0.88 -6.75
N PRO A 149 -7.95 0.06 -6.27
CA PRO A 149 -8.67 -0.87 -7.14
C PRO A 149 -9.50 -0.15 -8.21
N TYR A 150 -10.14 0.95 -7.84
CA TYR A 150 -10.95 1.75 -8.76
C TYR A 150 -10.08 2.50 -9.78
N GLU A 151 -8.88 2.96 -9.38
CA GLU A 151 -7.86 3.45 -10.32
C GLU A 151 -7.44 2.36 -11.29
N ARG A 152 -7.13 1.14 -10.79
CA ARG A 152 -6.79 0.00 -11.65
C ARG A 152 -7.88 -0.27 -12.67
N ALA A 153 -9.14 -0.24 -12.24
CA ALA A 153 -10.26 -0.40 -13.16
C ALA A 153 -10.26 0.67 -14.27
N CYS A 154 -10.01 1.93 -13.94
CA CYS A 154 -9.94 3.00 -14.93
C CYS A 154 -8.80 2.83 -15.93
N VAL A 155 -7.57 2.52 -15.47
CA VAL A 155 -6.41 2.40 -16.38
C VAL A 155 -6.49 1.11 -17.22
N VAL A 156 -7.05 0.02 -16.68
CA VAL A 156 -7.33 -1.19 -17.47
C VAL A 156 -8.41 -0.91 -18.51
N ALA A 157 -9.51 -0.24 -18.15
CA ALA A 157 -10.56 0.13 -19.11
C ALA A 157 -10.03 1.09 -20.20
N HIS A 158 -9.14 2.02 -19.83
CA HIS A 158 -8.47 2.88 -20.82
C HIS A 158 -7.67 2.04 -21.82
N TYR A 159 -6.87 1.08 -21.34
CA TYR A 159 -6.13 0.16 -22.21
C TYR A 159 -7.08 -0.67 -23.08
N LEU A 160 -8.14 -1.24 -22.53
CA LEU A 160 -9.11 -2.02 -23.31
C LEU A 160 -9.78 -1.18 -24.39
N ARG A 161 -10.23 0.03 -24.05
CA ARG A 161 -10.88 0.95 -24.99
C ARG A 161 -10.00 1.29 -26.19
N THR A 162 -8.68 1.40 -25.97
CA THR A 162 -7.73 1.78 -27.03
C THR A 162 -7.21 0.59 -27.83
N THR A 163 -7.13 -0.61 -27.24
CA THR A 163 -6.47 -1.77 -27.88
C THR A 163 -7.37 -2.98 -28.08
N LYS A 164 -8.44 -3.13 -27.27
CA LYS A 164 -9.36 -4.27 -27.25
C LYS A 164 -10.80 -3.81 -27.00
N PRO A 165 -11.40 -3.02 -27.94
CA PRO A 165 -12.65 -2.28 -27.68
C PRO A 165 -13.89 -3.14 -27.48
N ARG A 166 -13.86 -4.41 -27.84
CA ARG A 166 -14.97 -5.36 -27.63
C ARG A 166 -14.92 -6.04 -26.26
N SER A 167 -13.82 -5.85 -25.53
CA SER A 167 -13.59 -6.48 -24.22
C SER A 167 -14.39 -5.82 -23.10
N LYS A 168 -14.54 -6.55 -22.00
CA LYS A 168 -15.21 -6.08 -20.79
C LYS A 168 -14.30 -6.13 -19.56
N LEU A 169 -14.55 -5.23 -18.62
CA LEU A 169 -13.98 -5.22 -17.28
C LEU A 169 -15.10 -5.41 -16.26
N LEU A 170 -15.02 -6.50 -15.49
CA LEU A 170 -15.88 -6.73 -14.34
C LEU A 170 -15.14 -6.33 -13.06
N VAL A 171 -15.74 -5.47 -12.26
CA VAL A 171 -15.22 -5.04 -10.95
C VAL A 171 -16.16 -5.59 -9.87
N LEU A 172 -15.73 -6.62 -9.16
CA LEU A 172 -16.49 -7.39 -8.19
C LEU A 172 -16.02 -6.98 -6.79
N ASP A 173 -16.79 -6.10 -6.15
CA ASP A 173 -16.39 -5.44 -4.90
C ASP A 173 -17.15 -6.04 -3.70
N ALA A 174 -16.41 -6.55 -2.71
CA ALA A 174 -17.01 -7.10 -1.49
C ALA A 174 -17.61 -6.01 -0.57
N ASN A 175 -17.40 -4.74 -0.86
CA ASN A 175 -17.97 -3.61 -0.12
C ASN A 175 -19.35 -3.22 -0.68
N GLU A 176 -20.13 -2.47 0.12
CA GLU A 176 -21.46 -1.99 -0.29
C GLU A 176 -21.42 -0.96 -1.43
N GLY A 177 -20.23 -0.46 -1.74
CA GLY A 177 -20.00 0.50 -2.81
C GLY A 177 -18.56 0.99 -2.81
N ILE A 178 -18.25 1.91 -3.70
CA ILE A 178 -16.93 2.54 -3.80
C ILE A 178 -16.59 3.26 -2.50
N ILE A 179 -15.54 2.81 -1.80
CA ILE A 179 -15.20 3.26 -0.44
C ILE A 179 -14.32 4.52 -0.38
N ALA A 180 -13.79 4.97 -1.52
CA ALA A 180 -12.96 6.16 -1.58
C ALA A 180 -13.22 6.94 -2.87
N LYS A 181 -13.37 8.27 -2.79
CA LYS A 181 -13.67 9.16 -3.94
C LYS A 181 -14.92 8.70 -4.74
N LYS A 182 -15.96 8.23 -4.05
CA LYS A 182 -17.11 7.53 -4.68
C LYS A 182 -17.66 8.27 -5.90
N ALA A 183 -18.12 9.48 -5.74
CA ALA A 183 -18.73 10.25 -6.85
C ALA A 183 -17.75 10.52 -8.01
N LEU A 184 -16.43 10.64 -7.71
CA LEU A 184 -15.42 10.84 -8.73
C LEU A 184 -15.21 9.57 -9.56
N PHE A 185 -15.13 8.40 -8.91
CA PHE A 185 -15.00 7.13 -9.64
C PHE A 185 -16.28 6.72 -10.36
N GLU A 186 -17.46 7.00 -9.81
CA GLU A 186 -18.74 6.79 -10.53
C GLU A 186 -18.76 7.58 -11.85
N ARG A 187 -18.35 8.87 -11.81
CA ARG A 187 -18.19 9.67 -13.04
C ARG A 187 -17.12 9.12 -13.98
N ALA A 188 -15.99 8.66 -13.43
CA ALA A 188 -14.91 8.08 -14.24
C ALA A 188 -15.38 6.79 -14.93
N PHE A 189 -16.06 5.89 -14.22
CA PHE A 189 -16.60 4.64 -14.78
C PHE A 189 -17.63 4.92 -15.87
N ALA A 190 -18.54 5.90 -15.65
CA ALA A 190 -19.54 6.31 -16.64
C ALA A 190 -18.92 6.73 -17.98
N ARG A 191 -17.67 7.28 -18.01
CA ARG A 191 -16.96 7.62 -19.24
C ARG A 191 -16.57 6.40 -20.09
N TYR A 192 -16.53 5.21 -19.49
CA TYR A 192 -16.25 3.94 -20.17
C TYR A 192 -17.51 3.18 -20.59
N GLY A 193 -18.70 3.69 -20.24
CA GLY A 193 -19.98 3.14 -20.62
C GLY A 193 -20.14 1.67 -20.18
N THR A 194 -20.53 0.82 -21.13
CA THR A 194 -20.76 -0.61 -20.87
C THR A 194 -19.49 -1.46 -20.75
N MET A 195 -18.33 -0.85 -20.93
CA MET A 195 -17.03 -1.56 -20.82
C MET A 195 -16.72 -1.92 -19.38
N ILE A 196 -17.01 -1.03 -18.41
CA ILE A 196 -16.89 -1.31 -16.99
C ILE A 196 -18.25 -1.74 -16.43
N GLU A 197 -18.29 -2.91 -15.85
CA GLU A 197 -19.41 -3.39 -15.06
C GLU A 197 -18.99 -3.50 -13.60
N TYR A 198 -19.55 -2.64 -12.74
CA TYR A 198 -19.27 -2.60 -11.31
C TYR A 198 -20.37 -3.29 -10.51
N ARG A 199 -20.00 -4.30 -9.71
CA ARG A 199 -20.90 -5.07 -8.85
C ARG A 199 -20.45 -4.96 -7.39
N PRO A 200 -21.15 -4.19 -6.56
CA PRO A 200 -20.93 -4.17 -5.11
C PRO A 200 -21.49 -5.43 -4.45
N ASN A 201 -21.17 -5.63 -3.16
CA ASN A 201 -21.59 -6.77 -2.34
C ASN A 201 -21.20 -8.14 -2.91
N SER A 202 -20.11 -8.17 -3.70
CA SER A 202 -19.59 -9.38 -4.35
C SER A 202 -18.44 -9.97 -3.54
N THR A 203 -18.75 -10.72 -2.48
CA THR A 203 -17.74 -11.41 -1.65
C THR A 203 -17.28 -12.67 -2.35
N LEU A 204 -15.97 -12.73 -2.69
CA LEU A 204 -15.35 -13.90 -3.30
C LEU A 204 -15.22 -15.04 -2.27
N LEU A 205 -15.65 -16.25 -2.63
CA LEU A 205 -15.58 -17.44 -1.81
C LEU A 205 -14.45 -18.38 -2.26
N ALA A 206 -14.40 -18.68 -3.56
CA ALA A 206 -13.46 -19.62 -4.12
C ALA A 206 -13.01 -19.22 -5.53
N VAL A 207 -11.91 -19.79 -5.97
CA VAL A 207 -11.44 -19.69 -7.37
C VAL A 207 -11.00 -21.05 -7.89
N ASP A 208 -11.24 -21.27 -9.19
CA ASP A 208 -10.59 -22.31 -9.97
C ASP A 208 -9.50 -21.67 -10.85
N ALA A 209 -8.25 -21.90 -10.50
CA ALA A 209 -7.13 -21.36 -11.24
C ALA A 209 -6.96 -22.00 -12.62
N ALA A 210 -7.46 -23.21 -12.86
CA ALA A 210 -7.36 -23.88 -14.17
C ALA A 210 -8.29 -23.25 -15.19
N THR A 211 -9.52 -22.96 -14.79
CA THR A 211 -10.57 -22.38 -15.63
C THR A 211 -10.63 -20.86 -15.55
N ARG A 212 -9.96 -20.23 -14.55
CA ARG A 212 -10.09 -18.81 -14.17
C ARG A 212 -11.54 -18.45 -13.85
N GLU A 213 -12.19 -19.31 -13.09
CA GLU A 213 -13.53 -19.10 -12.57
C GLU A 213 -13.45 -18.61 -11.12
N ALA A 214 -14.26 -17.61 -10.78
CA ALA A 214 -14.44 -17.07 -9.45
C ALA A 214 -15.86 -17.37 -8.96
N GLU A 215 -16.00 -17.91 -7.74
CA GLU A 215 -17.26 -18.27 -7.12
C GLU A 215 -17.64 -17.24 -6.06
N PHE A 216 -18.86 -16.74 -6.16
CA PHE A 216 -19.53 -15.82 -5.23
C PHE A 216 -20.77 -16.51 -4.63
N GLU A 217 -21.45 -15.84 -3.68
CA GLU A 217 -22.61 -16.43 -3.01
C GLU A 217 -23.73 -16.85 -3.97
N PHE A 218 -23.97 -16.08 -5.04
CA PHE A 218 -25.10 -16.29 -5.95
C PHE A 218 -24.70 -16.47 -7.42
N GLU A 219 -23.43 -16.37 -7.74
CA GLU A 219 -22.97 -16.46 -9.12
C GLU A 219 -21.54 -17.04 -9.24
N ARG A 220 -21.22 -17.50 -10.45
CA ARG A 220 -19.86 -17.80 -10.88
C ARG A 220 -19.49 -16.94 -12.06
N VAL A 221 -18.28 -16.43 -12.05
CA VAL A 221 -17.74 -15.57 -13.11
C VAL A 221 -16.50 -16.22 -13.68
N ARG A 222 -16.50 -16.49 -14.97
CA ARG A 222 -15.33 -16.93 -15.72
C ARG A 222 -14.72 -15.76 -16.47
N ALA A 223 -13.39 -15.63 -16.46
CA ALA A 223 -12.68 -14.54 -17.10
C ALA A 223 -11.46 -15.05 -17.90
N ASP A 224 -11.04 -14.28 -18.90
CA ASP A 224 -9.77 -14.54 -19.61
C ASP A 224 -8.58 -14.07 -18.76
N VAL A 225 -8.77 -13.02 -17.98
CA VAL A 225 -7.83 -12.56 -16.95
C VAL A 225 -8.59 -12.41 -15.64
N LEU A 226 -8.13 -13.11 -14.59
CA LEU A 226 -8.70 -13.02 -13.25
C LEU A 226 -7.68 -12.40 -12.30
N ASN A 227 -7.95 -11.19 -11.84
CA ASN A 227 -7.14 -10.42 -10.89
C ASN A 227 -7.82 -10.44 -9.51
N VAL A 228 -7.31 -11.24 -8.58
CA VAL A 228 -7.89 -11.38 -7.24
C VAL A 228 -7.04 -10.64 -6.22
N ILE A 229 -7.60 -9.61 -5.58
CA ILE A 229 -6.98 -8.93 -4.46
C ILE A 229 -7.46 -9.61 -3.17
N PRO A 230 -6.60 -10.37 -2.45
CA PRO A 230 -7.01 -11.08 -1.25
C PRO A 230 -7.24 -10.13 -0.07
N PRO A 231 -7.96 -10.55 0.98
CA PRO A 231 -7.94 -9.89 2.28
C PRO A 231 -6.51 -9.71 2.80
N MET A 232 -6.32 -8.73 3.68
CA MET A 232 -5.01 -8.34 4.18
C MET A 232 -4.97 -8.26 5.70
N ARG A 233 -3.77 -8.47 6.25
CA ARG A 233 -3.42 -8.21 7.65
C ARG A 233 -2.04 -7.58 7.73
N ALA A 234 -1.58 -7.22 8.92
CA ALA A 234 -0.19 -6.78 9.13
C ALA A 234 0.79 -7.84 8.60
N GLY A 235 1.91 -7.36 8.05
CA GLY A 235 2.94 -8.24 7.50
C GLY A 235 3.42 -9.29 8.49
N GLU A 236 3.90 -10.42 8.00
CA GLU A 236 4.25 -11.63 8.79
C GLU A 236 5.16 -11.32 10.00
N LEU A 237 6.08 -10.36 9.86
CA LEU A 237 6.96 -9.96 10.94
C LEU A 237 6.20 -9.46 12.17
N ALA A 238 5.03 -8.83 11.99
CA ALA A 238 4.20 -8.36 13.09
C ALA A 238 3.73 -9.53 13.98
N THR A 239 3.22 -10.59 13.34
CA THR A 239 2.77 -11.81 14.05
C THR A 239 3.94 -12.57 14.65
N ARG A 240 5.02 -12.78 13.88
CA ARG A 240 6.21 -13.52 14.32
C ARG A 240 6.95 -12.84 15.48
N SER A 241 6.80 -11.52 15.63
CA SER A 241 7.41 -10.72 16.71
C SER A 241 6.52 -10.61 17.94
N GLY A 242 5.32 -11.20 17.94
CA GLY A 242 4.40 -11.15 19.08
C GLY A 242 3.81 -9.77 19.35
N LEU A 243 3.68 -8.90 18.32
CA LEU A 243 3.03 -7.60 18.47
C LEU A 243 1.58 -7.75 18.94
N ALA A 244 1.13 -6.85 19.79
CA ALA A 244 -0.30 -6.73 20.11
C ALA A 244 -1.07 -6.35 18.84
N LEU A 245 -2.12 -7.12 18.53
CA LEU A 245 -2.88 -6.94 17.28
C LEU A 245 -4.34 -6.60 17.59
N VAL A 246 -4.83 -5.52 17.01
CA VAL A 246 -6.28 -5.21 16.99
C VAL A 246 -6.96 -6.18 16.03
N ASN A 247 -8.05 -6.80 16.50
CA ASN A 247 -8.83 -7.82 15.77
C ASN A 247 -7.97 -8.99 15.22
N GLY A 248 -6.83 -9.29 15.87
CA GLY A 248 -5.90 -10.32 15.43
C GLY A 248 -5.21 -10.05 14.09
N ALA A 249 -5.35 -8.83 13.54
CA ALA A 249 -4.93 -8.52 12.19
C ALA A 249 -3.92 -7.37 12.08
N TRP A 250 -4.04 -6.30 12.89
CA TRP A 250 -3.29 -5.07 12.68
C TRP A 250 -2.56 -4.64 13.95
N ALA A 251 -1.31 -4.18 13.84
CA ALA A 251 -0.50 -3.77 14.97
C ALA A 251 -1.15 -2.61 15.74
N GLU A 252 -1.22 -2.76 17.07
CA GLU A 252 -1.65 -1.73 17.99
C GLU A 252 -0.45 -0.88 18.41
N VAL A 253 -0.59 0.45 18.28
CA VAL A 253 0.47 1.41 18.61
C VAL A 253 -0.07 2.57 19.45
N ASP A 254 0.80 3.22 20.21
CA ASP A 254 0.53 4.58 20.64
C ASP A 254 0.70 5.56 19.47
N TRP A 255 -0.02 6.67 19.50
CA TRP A 255 -0.04 7.60 18.37
C TRP A 255 0.92 8.78 18.51
N LEU A 256 1.65 8.91 19.62
CA LEU A 256 2.67 9.95 19.79
C LEU A 256 3.99 9.56 19.13
N ALA A 257 4.37 8.30 19.29
CA ALA A 257 5.64 7.78 18.82
C ALA A 257 5.50 6.53 17.94
N PHE A 258 4.26 6.05 17.70
CA PHE A 258 3.99 4.77 17.06
C PHE A 258 4.68 3.59 17.77
N GLY A 259 4.84 3.70 19.09
CA GLY A 259 5.40 2.65 19.93
C GLY A 259 4.50 1.42 19.94
N ALA A 260 5.08 0.23 19.78
CA ALA A 260 4.37 -1.02 19.87
C ALA A 260 3.89 -1.25 21.28
N ARG A 261 2.60 -1.57 21.46
CA ARG A 261 2.04 -1.78 22.78
C ARG A 261 2.75 -2.91 23.55
N GLY A 262 3.25 -2.60 24.73
CA GLY A 262 3.96 -3.55 25.59
C GLY A 262 5.41 -3.85 25.18
N MET A 263 5.97 -3.14 24.18
CA MET A 263 7.33 -3.34 23.70
C MET A 263 8.13 -2.03 23.69
N PRO A 264 8.70 -1.58 24.81
CA PRO A 264 9.46 -0.34 24.90
C PRO A 264 10.65 -0.31 23.93
N GLY A 265 10.79 0.80 23.18
CA GLY A 265 11.84 0.98 22.18
C GLY A 265 11.61 0.27 20.84
N VAL A 266 10.41 -0.32 20.65
CA VAL A 266 9.95 -0.87 19.36
C VAL A 266 8.83 -0.01 18.82
N HIS A 267 8.95 0.45 17.58
CA HIS A 267 7.96 1.27 16.88
C HIS A 267 7.43 0.53 15.65
N VAL A 268 6.16 0.73 15.29
CA VAL A 268 5.56 0.12 14.10
C VAL A 268 4.95 1.20 13.22
N ILE A 269 5.25 1.18 11.93
CA ILE A 269 4.80 2.20 10.97
C ILE A 269 4.14 1.61 9.72
N GLY A 270 3.45 2.46 8.99
CA GLY A 270 2.87 2.15 7.70
C GLY A 270 1.64 1.25 7.76
N ASP A 271 1.45 0.47 6.72
CA ASP A 271 0.21 -0.30 6.51
C ASP A 271 -0.02 -1.43 7.51
N ALA A 272 1.00 -1.81 8.29
CA ALA A 272 0.86 -2.80 9.37
C ALA A 272 0.05 -2.31 10.57
N VAL A 273 -0.01 -0.98 10.78
CA VAL A 273 -0.68 -0.35 11.91
C VAL A 273 -2.20 -0.40 11.73
N PHE A 274 -2.94 -0.66 12.82
CA PHE A 274 -4.40 -0.46 12.81
C PHE A 274 -4.70 1.02 12.56
N PRO A 275 -5.50 1.37 11.54
CA PRO A 275 -5.64 2.77 11.17
C PRO A 275 -6.44 3.58 12.21
N ALA A 276 -6.02 4.81 12.46
CA ALA A 276 -6.84 5.78 13.18
C ALA A 276 -8.12 6.11 12.40
N PRO A 277 -9.16 6.67 13.05
CA PRO A 277 -10.41 7.03 12.38
C PRO A 277 -10.18 7.87 11.12
N GLY A 278 -10.72 7.41 9.98
CA GLY A 278 -10.58 8.10 8.69
C GLY A 278 -9.18 8.09 8.08
N MET A 279 -8.19 7.46 8.73
CA MET A 279 -6.82 7.38 8.23
C MET A 279 -6.70 6.28 7.16
N PRO A 280 -6.26 6.59 5.94
CA PRO A 280 -6.06 5.56 4.92
C PRO A 280 -4.75 4.80 5.16
N LYS A 281 -4.72 3.52 4.78
CA LYS A 281 -3.47 2.78 4.61
C LYS A 281 -2.86 3.17 3.25
N SER A 282 -1.86 4.04 3.27
CA SER A 282 -1.24 4.57 2.04
C SER A 282 0.27 4.76 2.18
N GLY A 283 0.99 4.76 1.05
CA GLY A 283 2.42 5.02 1.04
C GLY A 283 2.80 6.42 1.58
N HIS A 284 1.96 7.44 1.33
CA HIS A 284 2.19 8.78 1.88
C HIS A 284 2.01 8.80 3.40
N MET A 285 0.95 8.16 3.90
CA MET A 285 0.74 8.04 5.36
C MET A 285 1.90 7.28 6.01
N ALA A 286 2.37 6.18 5.41
CA ALA A 286 3.53 5.43 5.91
C ALA A 286 4.80 6.30 5.98
N ASN A 287 5.03 7.17 4.99
CA ASN A 287 6.13 8.13 4.99
C ASN A 287 5.97 9.16 6.13
N GLN A 288 4.76 9.64 6.40
CA GLN A 288 4.51 10.57 7.51
C GLN A 288 4.70 9.90 8.88
N HIS A 289 4.25 8.66 9.06
CA HIS A 289 4.52 7.87 10.27
C HIS A 289 6.04 7.79 10.52
N ALA A 290 6.84 7.54 9.48
CA ALA A 290 8.29 7.46 9.58
C ALA A 290 8.93 8.77 10.08
N LYS A 291 8.40 9.94 9.68
CA LYS A 291 8.88 11.26 10.16
C LYS A 291 8.54 11.47 11.62
N VAL A 292 7.32 11.18 12.04
CA VAL A 292 6.92 11.28 13.46
C VAL A 292 7.78 10.36 14.33
N VAL A 293 7.99 9.11 13.90
CA VAL A 293 8.82 8.15 14.63
C VAL A 293 10.28 8.60 14.69
N ALA A 294 10.84 9.12 13.59
CA ALA A 294 12.20 9.62 13.58
C ALA A 294 12.40 10.77 14.61
N ALA A 295 11.46 11.72 14.65
CA ALA A 295 11.49 12.80 15.63
C ALA A 295 11.32 12.29 17.07
N ALA A 296 10.40 11.34 17.30
CA ALA A 296 10.18 10.75 18.61
C ALA A 296 11.43 10.01 19.12
N ILE A 297 12.06 9.19 18.28
CA ILE A 297 13.29 8.46 18.63
C ILE A 297 14.43 9.43 19.00
N LEU A 298 14.60 10.50 18.23
CA LEU A 298 15.65 11.49 18.52
C LEU A 298 15.40 12.22 19.86
N ASN A 299 14.15 12.59 20.13
CA ASN A 299 13.78 13.16 21.42
C ASN A 299 14.04 12.18 22.57
N GLU A 300 13.61 10.92 22.42
CA GLU A 300 13.84 9.88 23.44
C GLU A 300 15.36 9.66 23.71
N LEU A 301 16.18 9.61 22.68
CA LEU A 301 17.64 9.48 22.82
C LEU A 301 18.27 10.70 23.51
N ALA A 302 17.67 11.87 23.36
CA ALA A 302 18.06 13.12 24.04
C ALA A 302 17.44 13.26 25.45
N GLY A 303 16.66 12.29 25.93
CA GLY A 303 15.95 12.37 27.20
C GLY A 303 14.77 13.35 27.20
N LEU A 304 14.27 13.71 26.03
CA LEU A 304 13.14 14.62 25.82
C LEU A 304 11.84 13.86 25.56
N PRO A 305 10.67 14.42 25.90
CA PRO A 305 9.38 13.81 25.55
C PRO A 305 9.14 13.89 24.04
N PRO A 306 8.32 12.99 23.47
CA PRO A 306 7.89 13.11 22.08
C PRO A 306 7.07 14.39 21.86
N ASN A 307 6.91 14.78 20.59
CA ASN A 307 6.04 15.90 20.23
C ASN A 307 4.61 15.62 20.75
N PRO A 308 4.02 16.49 21.62
CA PRO A 308 2.70 16.24 22.20
C PRO A 308 1.54 16.40 21.20
N THR A 309 1.79 16.94 20.00
CA THR A 309 0.77 17.21 18.99
C THR A 309 1.24 16.83 17.58
N PRO A 310 1.66 15.57 17.34
CA PRO A 310 2.09 15.19 16.02
C PRO A 310 0.95 15.32 15.01
N VAL A 311 1.32 15.72 13.79
CA VAL A 311 0.42 15.86 12.65
C VAL A 311 0.93 14.97 11.53
N VAL A 312 0.02 14.25 10.89
CA VAL A 312 0.31 13.45 9.69
C VAL A 312 -0.67 13.81 8.60
N MET A 313 -0.22 13.75 7.36
CA MET A 313 -1.04 14.08 6.20
C MET A 313 -1.00 12.99 5.14
N ASN A 314 -2.04 12.96 4.32
CA ASN A 314 -2.14 12.06 3.19
C ASN A 314 -2.62 12.80 1.96
N THR A 315 -2.07 12.44 0.81
CA THR A 315 -2.63 12.75 -0.50
C THR A 315 -2.51 11.49 -1.36
N CYS A 316 -3.64 11.02 -1.90
CA CYS A 316 -3.69 9.90 -2.81
C CYS A 316 -4.21 10.36 -4.17
N TYR A 317 -3.34 10.31 -5.18
CA TYR A 317 -3.73 10.52 -6.57
C TYR A 317 -4.24 9.22 -7.17
N SER A 318 -5.16 9.31 -8.12
CA SER A 318 -5.66 8.18 -8.90
C SER A 318 -5.87 8.59 -10.34
N PHE A 319 -5.24 7.89 -11.27
CA PHE A 319 -5.45 8.07 -12.69
C PHE A 319 -6.77 7.47 -13.14
N VAL A 320 -7.46 8.16 -14.04
CA VAL A 320 -8.72 7.71 -14.64
C VAL A 320 -8.59 7.40 -16.14
N ASP A 321 -7.50 7.81 -16.74
CA ASP A 321 -7.07 7.52 -18.10
C ASP A 321 -5.53 7.67 -18.20
N ASP A 322 -4.98 7.84 -19.40
CA ASP A 322 -3.55 8.01 -19.67
C ASP A 322 -2.94 9.31 -19.15
N ARG A 323 -3.74 10.34 -18.88
CA ARG A 323 -3.28 11.70 -18.56
C ARG A 323 -3.99 12.34 -17.39
N SER A 324 -5.25 12.00 -17.15
CA SER A 324 -6.09 12.65 -16.14
C SER A 324 -6.05 11.90 -14.84
N ALA A 325 -5.88 12.62 -13.74
CA ALA A 325 -5.96 12.08 -12.39
C ALA A 325 -6.87 12.92 -11.49
N MET A 326 -7.18 12.40 -10.33
CA MET A 326 -7.92 13.05 -9.26
C MET A 326 -7.31 12.69 -7.91
N HIS A 327 -7.45 13.54 -6.89
CA HIS A 327 -6.88 13.29 -5.58
C HIS A 327 -7.92 13.25 -4.45
N VAL A 328 -7.48 12.71 -3.33
CA VAL A 328 -8.04 12.90 -1.99
C VAL A 328 -6.90 13.28 -1.06
N ALA A 329 -7.12 14.29 -0.21
CA ALA A 329 -6.19 14.69 0.82
C ALA A 329 -6.88 14.64 2.20
N SER A 330 -6.10 14.34 3.25
CA SER A 330 -6.55 14.39 4.64
C SER A 330 -5.39 14.77 5.55
N VAL A 331 -5.71 15.42 6.67
CA VAL A 331 -4.78 15.73 7.75
C VAL A 331 -5.32 15.13 9.03
N HIS A 332 -4.44 14.52 9.81
CA HIS A 332 -4.77 13.99 11.14
C HIS A 332 -3.84 14.61 12.16
N GLN A 333 -4.39 15.02 13.28
CA GLN A 333 -3.67 15.60 14.41
C GLN A 333 -3.96 14.79 15.68
N TYR A 334 -2.98 14.66 16.54
CA TYR A 334 -3.14 13.97 17.80
C TYR A 334 -4.04 14.77 18.76
N ASP A 335 -5.05 14.07 19.29
CA ASP A 335 -5.95 14.55 20.34
C ASP A 335 -5.56 13.87 21.65
N ALA A 336 -5.03 14.64 22.60
CA ALA A 336 -4.54 14.13 23.87
C ALA A 336 -5.67 13.57 24.77
N ALA A 337 -6.89 14.11 24.66
CA ALA A 337 -8.02 13.64 25.46
C ALA A 337 -8.50 12.25 25.01
N LYS A 338 -8.32 11.93 23.73
CA LYS A 338 -8.68 10.63 23.14
C LYS A 338 -7.48 9.70 22.94
N ALA A 339 -6.26 10.20 23.21
CA ALA A 339 -5.00 9.50 22.94
C ALA A 339 -4.93 8.91 21.52
N GLN A 340 -5.38 9.68 20.50
CA GLN A 340 -5.54 9.18 19.13
C GLN A 340 -5.31 10.27 18.10
N LEU A 341 -4.85 9.89 16.90
CA LEU A 341 -4.86 10.77 15.73
C LEU A 341 -6.29 10.87 15.17
N LEU A 342 -6.78 12.09 15.03
CA LEU A 342 -8.12 12.35 14.50
C LEU A 342 -8.04 13.23 13.26
N PRO A 343 -8.98 13.07 12.31
CA PRO A 343 -9.05 13.93 11.14
C PRO A 343 -9.32 15.38 11.55
N VAL A 344 -8.57 16.31 10.96
CA VAL A 344 -8.76 17.75 11.15
C VAL A 344 -9.84 18.24 10.20
N PRO A 345 -11.00 18.71 10.69
CA PRO A 345 -12.08 19.19 9.84
C PRO A 345 -11.62 20.34 8.92
N GLY A 346 -11.96 20.24 7.62
CA GLY A 346 -11.61 21.25 6.62
C GLY A 346 -10.15 21.25 6.16
N ALA A 347 -9.27 20.44 6.78
CA ALA A 347 -7.87 20.31 6.37
C ALA A 347 -7.68 19.10 5.45
N GLY A 348 -8.12 19.22 4.23
CA GLY A 348 -8.09 18.15 3.24
C GLY A 348 -9.08 18.44 2.14
N GLY A 349 -9.37 17.45 1.31
CA GLY A 349 -10.36 17.63 0.26
C GLY A 349 -10.29 16.57 -0.83
N LEU A 350 -11.17 16.76 -1.79
CA LEU A 350 -11.28 15.98 -3.02
C LEU A 350 -11.10 16.91 -4.21
N SER A 351 -10.59 16.39 -5.31
CA SER A 351 -10.75 17.07 -6.62
C SER A 351 -12.22 17.30 -6.92
N GLU A 352 -12.55 18.38 -7.58
CA GLU A 352 -13.89 18.59 -8.14
C GLU A 352 -14.15 17.58 -9.28
N GLU A 353 -13.13 17.40 -10.13
CA GLU A 353 -13.14 16.44 -11.24
C GLU A 353 -11.72 15.92 -11.53
N ALA A 354 -11.63 14.87 -12.34
CA ALA A 354 -10.36 14.41 -12.86
C ALA A 354 -9.84 15.33 -13.97
N SER A 355 -8.56 15.71 -13.89
CA SER A 355 -7.96 16.64 -14.84
C SER A 355 -6.53 16.26 -15.26
N VAL A 356 -6.10 16.76 -16.42
CA VAL A 356 -4.71 16.60 -16.92
C VAL A 356 -3.73 17.35 -16.02
N ALA A 357 -4.14 18.46 -15.42
CA ALA A 357 -3.31 19.21 -14.48
C ALA A 357 -3.00 18.37 -13.24
N GLU A 358 -4.00 17.68 -12.69
CA GLU A 358 -3.80 16.75 -11.58
C GLU A 358 -2.97 15.53 -11.97
N GLY A 359 -3.11 15.02 -13.18
CA GLY A 359 -2.25 13.93 -13.68
C GLY A 359 -0.77 14.32 -13.69
N ARG A 360 -0.45 15.54 -14.15
CA ARG A 360 0.91 16.08 -14.07
C ARG A 360 1.40 16.24 -12.63
N THR A 361 0.53 16.68 -11.74
CA THR A 361 0.84 16.81 -10.31
C THR A 361 1.06 15.45 -9.66
N ALA A 362 0.25 14.44 -10.01
CA ALA A 362 0.42 13.07 -9.54
C ALA A 362 1.79 12.46 -9.90
N LEU A 363 2.25 12.69 -11.13
CA LEU A 363 3.57 12.23 -11.56
C LEU A 363 4.69 12.93 -10.79
N LYS A 364 4.61 14.26 -10.61
CA LYS A 364 5.57 15.01 -9.80
C LYS A 364 5.56 14.55 -8.34
N TRP A 365 4.38 14.34 -7.78
CA TRP A 365 4.22 13.82 -6.42
C TRP A 365 4.93 12.47 -6.25
N ALA A 366 4.80 11.55 -7.21
CA ALA A 366 5.49 10.26 -7.14
C ALA A 366 7.01 10.43 -7.08
N HIS A 367 7.58 11.27 -7.94
CA HIS A 367 9.03 11.57 -7.89
C HIS A 367 9.45 12.20 -6.57
N HIS A 368 8.64 13.12 -6.03
CA HIS A 368 8.95 13.76 -4.76
C HIS A 368 8.88 12.78 -3.58
N ILE A 369 7.90 11.89 -3.51
CA ILE A 369 7.81 10.92 -2.42
C ILE A 369 8.94 9.87 -2.50
N TRP A 370 9.38 9.51 -3.70
CA TRP A 370 10.53 8.62 -3.88
C TRP A 370 11.83 9.29 -3.41
N ALA A 371 12.09 10.53 -3.85
CA ALA A 371 13.23 11.30 -3.40
C ALA A 371 13.19 11.55 -1.88
N ASP A 372 12.02 11.88 -1.34
CA ASP A 372 11.83 12.05 0.10
C ASP A 372 12.14 10.78 0.90
N THR A 373 11.93 9.61 0.31
CA THR A 373 12.14 8.31 0.97
C THR A 373 13.57 7.79 0.80
N LEU A 374 14.17 7.96 -0.39
CA LEU A 374 15.38 7.24 -0.82
C LEU A 374 16.60 8.13 -1.11
N ASP A 375 16.39 9.42 -1.44
CA ASP A 375 17.46 10.36 -1.78
C ASP A 375 17.87 11.18 -0.52
#